data_a4b5ea78e8491f294ec139785f8cdeb9
#
_entry.id   a4b5ea78e8491f294ec139785f8cdeb9
#
_cell.length_a   1.000
_cell.length_b   1.000
_cell.length_c   1.000
_cell.angle_alpha   90.00
_cell.angle_beta   90.00
_cell.angle_gamma   90.00
#
_symmetry.space_group_name_H-M   'P 1'
#
loop_
_entity.id
_entity.type
_entity.pdbx_description
1 polymer ?
#
loop_
_entity_poly.entity_id
_entity_poly.type
_entity_poly.pdbx_seq_one_letter_code
_entity_poly.pdbx_strand_id
1 'polypeptide(L)'
;MNAIWIVLPILTLLMFELGLTLQTEDFKLFRKRPRPIIAGLAGQIILLPMLAFALGHVFQLEPLFFIGIILIACSPGGSSSNIFSMIAKGDVALSVSLTACSSIITLFTIPVIMEFATHFVDSNLDIDIHLPVGSLIMQNLVLMLLPIVAGIFTKRYRPQMAERIHKILSKTAFPALILLTTIFFIQHHATITGQFGKLGLCISILILLAMGGGVVLSKSMRLNRKEQRTLIIEIGMQNAAQAIAVASSPFVFNNGIIAIPAIIYALVMNVILLIYVGVVKRQR
;
A
#
# COMPACT_ATOMS: atom_id res chain seq x y z
N MET A 1 25.95 1.94 -1.59
CA MET A 1 25.14 1.51 -2.78
C MET A 1 23.75 2.13 -2.62
N ASN A 2 23.34 3.01 -3.54
CA ASN A 2 22.02 3.65 -3.40
C ASN A 2 20.95 2.57 -3.52
N ALA A 3 20.21 2.33 -2.42
CA ALA A 3 19.14 1.33 -2.36
C ALA A 3 18.09 1.51 -3.47
N ILE A 4 18.00 2.72 -4.04
CA ILE A 4 17.07 3.06 -5.11
C ILE A 4 17.22 2.14 -6.34
N TRP A 5 18.46 1.74 -6.70
CA TRP A 5 18.70 0.83 -7.81
C TRP A 5 18.18 -0.58 -7.60
N ILE A 6 17.82 -0.91 -6.35
CA ILE A 6 17.18 -2.19 -6.00
C ILE A 6 15.67 -2.00 -5.87
N VAL A 7 15.23 -0.87 -5.31
CA VAL A 7 13.82 -0.56 -5.06
C VAL A 7 13.03 -0.43 -6.35
N LEU A 8 13.54 0.36 -7.31
CA LEU A 8 12.78 0.65 -8.53
C LEU A 8 12.54 -0.60 -9.40
N PRO A 9 13.53 -1.47 -9.66
CA PRO A 9 13.28 -2.74 -10.36
C PRO A 9 12.30 -3.66 -9.61
N ILE A 10 12.42 -3.78 -8.28
CA ILE A 10 11.50 -4.60 -7.49
C ILE A 10 10.07 -4.07 -7.62
N LEU A 11 9.86 -2.76 -7.45
CA LEU A 11 8.54 -2.16 -7.62
C LEU A 11 7.98 -2.41 -9.02
N THR A 12 8.80 -2.17 -10.06
CA THR A 12 8.40 -2.38 -11.46
C THR A 12 7.97 -3.83 -11.71
N LEU A 13 8.72 -4.81 -11.18
CA LEU A 13 8.39 -6.23 -11.31
C LEU A 13 7.11 -6.61 -10.55
N LEU A 14 6.89 -6.05 -9.36
CA LEU A 14 5.67 -6.25 -8.59
C LEU A 14 4.44 -5.66 -9.29
N MET A 15 4.59 -4.48 -9.92
CA MET A 15 3.50 -3.86 -10.69
C MET A 15 3.23 -4.63 -11.98
N PHE A 16 4.26 -5.13 -12.65
CA PHE A 16 4.10 -6.01 -13.81
C PHE A 16 3.39 -7.31 -13.43
N GLU A 17 3.78 -7.92 -12.31
CA GLU A 17 3.13 -9.14 -11.77
C GLU A 17 1.64 -8.88 -11.46
N LEU A 18 1.33 -7.74 -10.83
CA LEU A 18 -0.07 -7.33 -10.64
C LEU A 18 -0.81 -7.27 -11.99
N GLY A 19 -0.22 -6.66 -13.03
CA GLY A 19 -0.78 -6.61 -14.37
C GLY A 19 -1.05 -7.99 -14.99
N LEU A 20 -0.17 -8.97 -14.72
CA LEU A 20 -0.37 -10.37 -15.16
C LEU A 20 -1.55 -11.05 -14.47
N THR A 21 -1.90 -10.65 -13.23
CA THR A 21 -3.04 -11.23 -12.52
C THR A 21 -4.36 -10.65 -12.98
N LEU A 22 -4.39 -9.37 -13.38
CA LEU A 22 -5.61 -8.64 -13.72
C LEU A 22 -6.39 -9.26 -14.89
N GLN A 23 -7.72 -9.20 -14.76
CA GLN A 23 -8.68 -9.60 -15.79
C GLN A 23 -9.68 -8.47 -16.04
N THR A 24 -10.27 -8.45 -17.22
CA THR A 24 -11.35 -7.48 -17.54
C THR A 24 -12.55 -7.68 -16.62
N GLU A 25 -12.73 -8.88 -16.11
CA GLU A 25 -13.77 -9.27 -15.15
C GLU A 25 -13.62 -8.56 -13.80
N ASP A 26 -12.41 -8.27 -13.36
CA ASP A 26 -12.11 -7.57 -12.11
C ASP A 26 -12.67 -6.13 -12.14
N PHE A 27 -12.56 -5.47 -13.31
CA PHE A 27 -13.16 -4.14 -13.51
C PHE A 27 -14.68 -4.19 -13.68
N LYS A 28 -15.22 -5.28 -14.25
CA LYS A 28 -16.67 -5.49 -14.34
C LYS A 28 -17.30 -5.70 -12.96
N LEU A 29 -16.53 -6.13 -11.97
CA LEU A 29 -17.01 -6.31 -10.60
C LEU A 29 -17.49 -4.98 -10.01
N PHE A 30 -16.84 -3.86 -10.38
CA PHE A 30 -17.29 -2.51 -10.01
C PHE A 30 -18.75 -2.25 -10.40
N ARG A 31 -19.15 -2.70 -11.59
CA ARG A 31 -20.54 -2.54 -12.09
C ARG A 31 -21.49 -3.57 -11.48
N LYS A 32 -21.01 -4.80 -11.28
CA LYS A 32 -21.86 -5.91 -10.77
C LYS A 32 -22.09 -5.85 -9.26
N ARG A 33 -21.05 -5.41 -8.51
CA ARG A 33 -21.06 -5.40 -7.03
C ARG A 33 -20.43 -4.07 -6.53
N PRO A 34 -21.11 -2.91 -6.73
CA PRO A 34 -20.52 -1.60 -6.43
C PRO A 34 -20.28 -1.38 -4.93
N ARG A 35 -21.16 -1.89 -4.06
CA ARG A 35 -21.09 -1.66 -2.62
C ARG A 35 -19.76 -2.05 -1.98
N PRO A 36 -19.25 -3.30 -2.12
CA PRO A 36 -17.98 -3.67 -1.53
C PRO A 36 -16.78 -2.95 -2.15
N ILE A 37 -16.84 -2.63 -3.45
CA ILE A 37 -15.76 -1.86 -4.11
C ILE A 37 -15.74 -0.42 -3.58
N ILE A 38 -16.88 0.25 -3.52
CA ILE A 38 -16.97 1.63 -3.00
C ILE A 38 -16.51 1.67 -1.54
N ALA A 39 -16.97 0.71 -0.70
CA ALA A 39 -16.56 0.63 0.70
C ALA A 39 -15.04 0.44 0.85
N GLY A 40 -14.44 -0.46 0.06
CA GLY A 40 -13.01 -0.71 0.09
C GLY A 40 -12.19 0.50 -0.36
N LEU A 41 -12.57 1.10 -1.49
CA LEU A 41 -11.90 2.30 -2.01
C LEU A 41 -12.05 3.51 -1.08
N ALA A 42 -13.23 3.72 -0.51
CA ALA A 42 -13.43 4.77 0.50
C ALA A 42 -12.56 4.53 1.75
N GLY A 43 -12.42 3.28 2.17
CA GLY A 43 -11.54 2.90 3.26
C GLY A 43 -10.06 3.17 2.98
N GLN A 44 -9.58 2.82 1.79
CA GLN A 44 -8.18 2.98 1.40
C GLN A 44 -7.81 4.42 1.03
N ILE A 45 -8.66 5.11 0.25
CA ILE A 45 -8.31 6.40 -0.36
C ILE A 45 -8.72 7.59 0.51
N ILE A 46 -9.72 7.44 1.37
CA ILE A 46 -10.23 8.53 2.21
C ILE A 46 -9.95 8.25 3.68
N LEU A 47 -10.51 7.15 4.22
CA LEU A 47 -10.44 6.90 5.66
C LEU A 47 -9.00 6.74 6.15
N LEU A 48 -8.19 5.94 5.46
CA LEU A 48 -6.84 5.64 5.92
C LEU A 48 -5.92 6.87 5.89
N PRO A 49 -5.86 7.70 4.84
CA PRO A 49 -5.11 8.97 4.87
C PRO A 49 -5.61 9.93 5.95
N MET A 50 -6.92 10.04 6.18
CA MET A 50 -7.47 10.86 7.26
C MET A 50 -7.02 10.37 8.65
N LEU A 51 -7.03 9.06 8.88
CA LEU A 51 -6.54 8.46 10.13
C LEU A 51 -5.03 8.70 10.31
N ALA A 52 -4.24 8.57 9.23
CA ALA A 52 -2.80 8.82 9.27
C ALA A 52 -2.51 10.29 9.61
N PHE A 53 -3.25 11.21 9.01
CA PHE A 53 -3.13 12.64 9.29
C PHE A 53 -3.47 12.96 10.77
N ALA A 54 -4.60 12.44 11.25
CA ALA A 54 -5.04 12.63 12.63
C ALA A 54 -4.04 12.04 13.64
N LEU A 55 -3.57 10.80 13.40
CA LEU A 55 -2.62 10.16 14.28
C LEU A 55 -1.25 10.82 14.24
N GLY A 56 -0.77 11.23 13.06
CA GLY A 56 0.49 11.96 12.92
C GLY A 56 0.48 13.25 13.75
N HIS A 57 -0.64 13.97 13.75
CA HIS A 57 -0.84 15.16 14.57
C HIS A 57 -0.93 14.82 16.08
N VAL A 58 -1.76 13.85 16.47
CA VAL A 58 -1.94 13.44 17.88
C VAL A 58 -0.63 12.93 18.48
N PHE A 59 0.14 12.16 17.72
CA PHE A 59 1.45 11.67 18.17
C PHE A 59 2.56 12.72 18.05
N GLN A 60 2.26 13.92 17.52
CA GLN A 60 3.27 14.97 17.30
C GLN A 60 4.51 14.37 16.61
N LEU A 61 4.29 13.74 15.46
CA LEU A 61 5.38 13.16 14.68
C LEU A 61 6.26 14.25 14.11
N GLU A 62 7.56 14.00 14.07
CA GLU A 62 8.48 14.87 13.33
C GLU A 62 8.05 14.99 11.85
N PRO A 63 8.28 16.13 11.19
CA PRO A 63 7.78 16.43 9.86
C PRO A 63 8.03 15.33 8.82
N LEU A 64 9.24 14.78 8.77
CA LEU A 64 9.58 13.72 7.80
C LEU A 64 8.83 12.41 8.08
N PHE A 65 8.61 12.07 9.35
CA PHE A 65 7.81 10.88 9.70
C PHE A 65 6.31 11.13 9.47
N PHE A 66 5.84 12.37 9.68
CA PHE A 66 4.47 12.77 9.38
C PHE A 66 4.17 12.60 7.87
N ILE A 67 5.06 13.11 7.01
CA ILE A 67 4.96 12.90 5.55
C ILE A 67 5.00 11.40 5.21
N GLY A 68 5.90 10.65 5.84
CA GLY A 68 6.06 9.20 5.58
C GLY A 68 4.84 8.36 5.98
N ILE A 69 4.16 8.68 7.10
CA ILE A 69 2.94 7.95 7.51
C ILE A 69 1.76 8.27 6.59
N ILE A 70 1.65 9.50 6.09
CA ILE A 70 0.64 9.86 5.10
C ILE A 70 0.95 9.18 3.77
N LEU A 71 2.21 9.15 3.34
CA LEU A 71 2.63 8.51 2.10
C LEU A 71 2.26 7.02 2.07
N ILE A 72 2.54 6.27 3.14
CA ILE A 72 2.13 4.86 3.20
C ILE A 72 0.61 4.71 3.25
N ALA A 73 -0.10 5.57 3.96
CA ALA A 73 -1.55 5.55 4.04
C ALA A 73 -2.24 5.89 2.69
N CYS A 74 -1.60 6.70 1.84
CA CYS A 74 -2.08 7.04 0.50
C CYS A 74 -1.71 5.98 -0.55
N SER A 75 -0.79 5.07 -0.24
CA SER A 75 -0.39 4.01 -1.16
C SER A 75 -1.55 3.05 -1.42
N PRO A 76 -1.62 2.39 -2.60
CA PRO A 76 -2.69 1.43 -2.87
C PRO A 76 -2.56 0.17 -2.01
N GLY A 77 -3.55 -0.69 -2.08
CA GLY A 77 -3.48 -2.02 -1.48
C GLY A 77 -2.27 -2.81 -1.96
N GLY A 78 -1.64 -3.56 -1.07
CA GLY A 78 -0.51 -4.42 -1.43
C GLY A 78 -0.98 -5.71 -2.09
N SER A 79 -0.29 -6.19 -3.15
CA SER A 79 -0.64 -7.45 -3.85
C SER A 79 -0.68 -8.67 -2.92
N SER A 80 0.04 -8.64 -1.80
CA SER A 80 0.02 -9.70 -0.78
C SER A 80 -1.34 -9.81 -0.07
N SER A 81 -2.19 -8.77 -0.09
CA SER A 81 -3.55 -8.81 0.50
C SER A 81 -4.41 -9.92 -0.11
N ASN A 82 -4.20 -10.25 -1.38
CA ASN A 82 -4.89 -11.34 -2.06
C ASN A 82 -4.62 -12.69 -1.39
N ILE A 83 -3.38 -12.92 -0.95
CA ILE A 83 -2.98 -14.15 -0.23
C ILE A 83 -3.63 -14.18 1.15
N PHE A 84 -3.59 -13.08 1.89
CA PHE A 84 -4.24 -12.98 3.20
C PHE A 84 -5.76 -13.15 3.10
N SER A 85 -6.38 -12.55 2.07
CA SER A 85 -7.82 -12.72 1.79
C SER A 85 -8.17 -14.17 1.49
N MET A 86 -7.35 -14.87 0.71
CA MET A 86 -7.51 -16.30 0.43
C MET A 86 -7.41 -17.14 1.71
N ILE A 87 -6.39 -16.89 2.54
CA ILE A 87 -6.15 -17.64 3.78
C ILE A 87 -7.27 -17.38 4.81
N ALA A 88 -7.79 -16.13 4.86
CA ALA A 88 -8.93 -15.75 5.71
C ALA A 88 -10.28 -16.24 5.18
N LYS A 89 -10.29 -16.90 4.00
CA LYS A 89 -11.52 -17.30 3.28
C LYS A 89 -12.43 -16.09 2.99
N GLY A 90 -11.82 -14.99 2.63
CA GLY A 90 -12.45 -13.81 2.08
C GLY A 90 -12.85 -14.00 0.61
N ASP A 91 -13.24 -12.92 -0.02
CA ASP A 91 -13.54 -12.83 -1.45
C ASP A 91 -12.29 -12.37 -2.20
N VAL A 92 -11.55 -13.32 -2.77
CA VAL A 92 -10.29 -13.06 -3.48
C VAL A 92 -10.52 -12.21 -4.73
N ALA A 93 -11.64 -12.40 -5.44
CA ALA A 93 -11.96 -11.60 -6.61
C ALA A 93 -12.17 -10.13 -6.24
N LEU A 94 -12.83 -9.87 -5.11
CA LEU A 94 -12.95 -8.52 -4.55
C LEU A 94 -11.59 -7.94 -4.16
N SER A 95 -10.72 -8.72 -3.54
CA SER A 95 -9.37 -8.32 -3.15
C SER A 95 -8.55 -7.85 -4.36
N VAL A 96 -8.47 -8.68 -5.40
CA VAL A 96 -7.79 -8.36 -6.67
C VAL A 96 -8.36 -7.10 -7.31
N SER A 97 -9.70 -6.99 -7.36
CA SER A 97 -10.38 -5.82 -7.94
C SER A 97 -10.08 -4.53 -7.16
N LEU A 98 -10.08 -4.58 -5.83
CA LEU A 98 -9.76 -3.43 -4.98
C LEU A 98 -8.32 -2.99 -5.15
N THR A 99 -7.36 -3.91 -5.10
CA THR A 99 -5.94 -3.63 -5.34
C THR A 99 -5.73 -3.00 -6.72
N ALA A 100 -6.38 -3.53 -7.76
CA ALA A 100 -6.30 -3.00 -9.12
C ALA A 100 -6.87 -1.57 -9.23
N CYS A 101 -8.08 -1.37 -8.72
CA CYS A 101 -8.73 -0.07 -8.77
C CYS A 101 -7.97 0.98 -7.94
N SER A 102 -7.55 0.62 -6.73
CA SER A 102 -6.77 1.52 -5.88
C SER A 102 -5.44 1.87 -6.52
N SER A 103 -4.72 0.93 -7.15
CA SER A 103 -3.46 1.19 -7.85
C SER A 103 -3.61 2.22 -8.98
N ILE A 104 -4.73 2.22 -9.69
CA ILE A 104 -5.00 3.20 -10.74
C ILE A 104 -5.39 4.55 -10.14
N ILE A 105 -6.28 4.56 -9.16
CA ILE A 105 -6.78 5.80 -8.56
C ILE A 105 -5.67 6.53 -7.81
N THR A 106 -4.82 5.80 -7.10
CA THR A 106 -3.71 6.38 -6.32
C THR A 106 -2.64 7.05 -7.17
N LEU A 107 -2.56 6.76 -8.48
CA LEU A 107 -1.70 7.51 -9.40
C LEU A 107 -2.00 9.02 -9.35
N PHE A 108 -3.26 9.37 -9.16
CA PHE A 108 -3.74 10.75 -9.14
C PHE A 108 -3.96 11.27 -7.71
N THR A 109 -4.37 10.41 -6.78
CA THR A 109 -4.67 10.86 -5.41
C THR A 109 -3.43 11.04 -4.55
N ILE A 110 -2.37 10.24 -4.74
CA ILE A 110 -1.11 10.39 -4.00
C ILE A 110 -0.53 11.81 -4.20
N PRO A 111 -0.33 12.33 -5.44
CA PRO A 111 0.20 13.68 -5.62
C PRO A 111 -0.61 14.76 -4.91
N VAL A 112 -1.94 14.69 -5.00
CA VAL A 112 -2.85 15.67 -4.39
C VAL A 112 -2.78 15.64 -2.87
N ILE A 113 -2.84 14.44 -2.28
CA ILE A 113 -2.79 14.27 -0.82
C ILE A 113 -1.41 14.63 -0.28
N MET A 114 -0.34 14.27 -0.99
CA MET A 114 1.02 14.58 -0.57
C MET A 114 1.33 16.07 -0.69
N GLU A 115 0.83 16.77 -1.71
CA GLU A 115 0.94 18.22 -1.82
C GLU A 115 0.25 18.91 -0.63
N PHE A 116 -0.95 18.47 -0.28
CA PHE A 116 -1.64 18.98 0.91
C PHE A 116 -0.83 18.71 2.19
N ALA A 117 -0.27 17.50 2.34
CA ALA A 117 0.50 17.12 3.52
C ALA A 117 1.80 17.90 3.65
N THR A 118 2.53 18.13 2.55
CA THR A 118 3.77 18.95 2.57
C THR A 118 3.45 20.41 2.87
N HIS A 119 2.42 20.98 2.23
CA HIS A 119 2.00 22.35 2.51
C HIS A 119 1.54 22.55 3.97
N PHE A 120 0.87 21.54 4.56
CA PHE A 120 0.50 21.59 5.97
C PHE A 120 1.74 21.61 6.89
N VAL A 121 2.76 20.82 6.56
CA VAL A 121 4.03 20.78 7.30
C VAL A 121 4.77 22.10 7.18
N ASP A 122 4.92 22.64 5.98
CA ASP A 122 5.57 23.94 5.73
C ASP A 122 4.92 25.06 6.53
N SER A 123 3.58 25.14 6.47
CA SER A 123 2.83 26.22 7.10
C SER A 123 2.85 26.20 8.62
N ASN A 124 3.06 25.02 9.24
CA ASN A 124 2.95 24.84 10.69
C ASN A 124 4.29 24.58 11.40
N LEU A 125 5.33 24.16 10.66
CA LEU A 125 6.57 23.67 11.24
C LEU A 125 7.83 24.36 10.69
N ASP A 126 7.69 25.37 9.81
CA ASP A 126 8.79 26.13 9.19
C ASP A 126 9.87 25.24 8.53
N ILE A 127 9.46 24.14 7.91
CA ILE A 127 10.37 23.23 7.21
C ILE A 127 9.94 23.16 5.75
N ASP A 128 10.79 23.64 4.85
CA ASP A 128 10.57 23.59 3.40
C ASP A 128 10.76 22.15 2.88
N ILE A 129 9.65 21.43 2.68
CA ILE A 129 9.63 20.12 2.03
C ILE A 129 9.02 20.26 0.64
N HIS A 130 9.86 20.60 -0.32
CA HIS A 130 9.41 20.74 -1.70
C HIS A 130 9.01 19.41 -2.32
N LEU A 131 7.73 19.30 -2.71
CA LEU A 131 7.21 18.14 -3.45
C LEU A 131 7.19 18.43 -4.96
N PRO A 132 8.02 17.78 -5.78
CA PRO A 132 7.95 17.93 -7.23
C PRO A 132 6.79 17.10 -7.79
N VAL A 133 5.56 17.65 -7.71
CA VAL A 133 4.30 16.97 -8.09
C VAL A 133 4.38 16.35 -9.49
N GLY A 134 4.93 17.07 -10.47
CA GLY A 134 5.10 16.58 -11.84
C GLY A 134 6.00 15.33 -11.91
N SER A 135 7.10 15.32 -11.18
CA SER A 135 8.02 14.16 -11.08
C SER A 135 7.34 12.98 -10.40
N LEU A 136 6.55 13.23 -9.35
CA LEU A 136 5.80 12.19 -8.66
C LEU A 136 4.75 11.53 -9.56
N ILE A 137 4.00 12.34 -10.33
CA ILE A 137 3.05 11.82 -11.32
C ILE A 137 3.79 10.99 -12.39
N MET A 138 4.88 11.53 -12.94
CA MET A 138 5.67 10.84 -13.97
C MET A 138 6.25 9.53 -13.44
N GLN A 139 6.78 9.52 -12.22
CA GLN A 139 7.28 8.31 -11.59
C GLN A 139 6.19 7.25 -11.42
N ASN A 140 5.01 7.64 -10.93
CA ASN A 140 3.89 6.71 -10.78
C ASN A 140 3.43 6.16 -12.15
N LEU A 141 3.39 6.98 -13.20
CA LEU A 141 3.05 6.52 -14.54
C LEU A 141 4.07 5.49 -15.07
N VAL A 142 5.36 5.78 -14.91
CA VAL A 142 6.44 4.93 -15.46
C VAL A 142 6.64 3.65 -14.63
N LEU A 143 6.63 3.74 -13.30
CA LEU A 143 6.98 2.60 -12.45
C LEU A 143 5.77 1.77 -12.00
N MET A 144 4.55 2.29 -12.16
CA MET A 144 3.33 1.58 -11.80
C MET A 144 2.43 1.32 -13.01
N LEU A 145 1.91 2.36 -13.66
CA LEU A 145 0.91 2.19 -14.72
C LEU A 145 1.49 1.44 -15.91
N LEU A 146 2.65 1.84 -16.39
CA LEU A 146 3.28 1.22 -17.55
C LEU A 146 3.56 -0.27 -17.36
N PRO A 147 4.17 -0.74 -16.23
CA PRO A 147 4.34 -2.17 -15.98
C PRO A 147 3.01 -2.93 -15.81
N ILE A 148 1.99 -2.35 -15.16
CA ILE A 148 0.66 -2.96 -15.05
C ILE A 148 0.07 -3.18 -16.46
N VAL A 149 0.10 -2.15 -17.30
CA VAL A 149 -0.39 -2.22 -18.68
C VAL A 149 0.39 -3.26 -19.48
N ALA A 150 1.71 -3.27 -19.36
CA ALA A 150 2.56 -4.29 -20.00
C ALA A 150 2.20 -5.72 -19.58
N GLY A 151 1.92 -5.92 -18.27
CA GLY A 151 1.45 -7.20 -17.73
C GLY A 151 0.11 -7.63 -18.33
N ILE A 152 -0.87 -6.72 -18.39
CA ILE A 152 -2.19 -6.97 -19.01
C ILE A 152 -2.02 -7.35 -20.50
N PHE A 153 -1.22 -6.62 -21.25
CA PHE A 153 -0.94 -6.93 -22.65
C PHE A 153 -0.24 -8.27 -22.82
N THR A 154 0.76 -8.58 -21.97
CA THR A 154 1.44 -9.87 -21.97
C THR A 154 0.45 -11.02 -21.76
N LYS A 155 -0.46 -10.89 -20.77
CA LYS A 155 -1.50 -11.88 -20.50
C LYS A 155 -2.45 -12.05 -21.69
N ARG A 156 -2.85 -10.94 -22.33
CA ARG A 156 -3.79 -10.97 -23.46
C ARG A 156 -3.20 -11.62 -24.71
N TYR A 157 -1.96 -11.28 -25.06
CA TYR A 157 -1.35 -11.71 -26.32
C TYR A 157 -0.47 -12.96 -26.21
N ARG A 158 0.05 -13.26 -25.01
CA ARG A 158 0.96 -14.38 -24.72
C ARG A 158 0.58 -15.09 -23.42
N PRO A 159 -0.63 -15.68 -23.30
CA PRO A 159 -1.15 -16.20 -22.04
C PRO A 159 -0.26 -17.26 -21.40
N GLN A 160 0.35 -18.16 -22.19
CA GLN A 160 1.26 -19.19 -21.68
C GLN A 160 2.55 -18.59 -21.09
N MET A 161 3.08 -17.55 -21.71
CA MET A 161 4.25 -16.81 -21.18
C MET A 161 3.88 -16.05 -19.91
N ALA A 162 2.72 -15.40 -19.90
CA ALA A 162 2.21 -14.69 -18.74
C ALA A 162 2.08 -15.61 -17.52
N GLU A 163 1.54 -16.82 -17.70
CA GLU A 163 1.39 -17.82 -16.63
C GLU A 163 2.76 -18.27 -16.07
N ARG A 164 3.73 -18.52 -16.95
CA ARG A 164 5.10 -18.91 -16.53
C ARG A 164 5.76 -17.80 -15.73
N ILE A 165 5.69 -16.56 -16.22
CA ILE A 165 6.27 -15.39 -15.54
C ILE A 165 5.57 -15.16 -14.21
N HIS A 166 4.23 -15.17 -14.17
CA HIS A 166 3.46 -15.03 -12.94
C HIS A 166 3.84 -16.09 -11.90
N LYS A 167 4.01 -17.35 -12.29
CA LYS A 167 4.45 -18.42 -11.40
C LYS A 167 5.82 -18.18 -10.76
N ILE A 168 6.71 -17.50 -11.46
CA ILE A 168 8.03 -17.12 -10.94
C ILE A 168 7.89 -15.90 -10.03
N LEU A 169 7.29 -14.81 -10.54
CA LEU A 169 7.20 -13.54 -9.83
C LEU A 169 6.38 -13.65 -8.53
N SER A 170 5.28 -14.38 -8.52
CA SER A 170 4.47 -14.60 -7.32
C SER A 170 5.23 -15.30 -6.18
N LYS A 171 6.22 -16.14 -6.51
CA LYS A 171 7.11 -16.76 -5.51
C LYS A 171 8.23 -15.84 -5.04
N THR A 172 8.66 -14.90 -5.88
CA THR A 172 9.76 -13.97 -5.57
C THR A 172 9.29 -12.66 -4.98
N ALA A 173 8.01 -12.30 -5.11
CA ALA A 173 7.45 -11.05 -4.62
C ALA A 173 7.66 -10.86 -3.11
N PHE A 174 7.28 -11.86 -2.31
CA PHE A 174 7.44 -11.78 -0.85
C PHE A 174 8.92 -11.78 -0.40
N PRO A 175 9.80 -12.66 -0.89
CA PRO A 175 11.24 -12.55 -0.67
C PRO A 175 11.85 -11.20 -1.09
N ALA A 176 11.40 -10.63 -2.21
CA ALA A 176 11.87 -9.33 -2.66
C ALA A 176 11.48 -8.19 -1.71
N LEU A 177 10.25 -8.24 -1.16
CA LEU A 177 9.80 -7.29 -0.14
C LEU A 177 10.59 -7.42 1.17
N ILE A 178 10.88 -8.66 1.60
CA ILE A 178 11.73 -8.90 2.78
C ILE A 178 13.12 -8.35 2.54
N LEU A 179 13.72 -8.64 1.38
CA LEU A 179 15.04 -8.13 1.02
C LEU A 179 15.06 -6.60 1.04
N LEU A 180 14.08 -5.96 0.41
CA LEU A 180 13.94 -4.51 0.38
C LEU A 180 13.86 -3.93 1.79
N THR A 181 12.94 -4.45 2.60
CA THR A 181 12.74 -4.01 3.98
C THR A 181 14.00 -4.20 4.82
N THR A 182 14.72 -5.32 4.62
CA THR A 182 15.97 -5.62 5.34
C THR A 182 17.09 -4.64 4.96
N ILE A 183 17.25 -4.34 3.67
CA ILE A 183 18.27 -3.36 3.20
C ILE A 183 18.03 -2.00 3.84
N PHE A 184 16.80 -1.50 3.80
CA PHE A 184 16.45 -0.21 4.41
C PHE A 184 16.57 -0.24 5.93
N PHE A 185 16.20 -1.35 6.57
CA PHE A 185 16.38 -1.51 8.01
C PHE A 185 17.87 -1.42 8.40
N ILE A 186 18.76 -2.10 7.68
CA ILE A 186 20.21 -2.05 7.93
C ILE A 186 20.74 -0.62 7.74
N GLN A 187 20.30 0.09 6.66
CA GLN A 187 20.75 1.44 6.37
C GLN A 187 20.29 2.48 7.40
N HIS A 188 19.11 2.30 7.99
CA HIS A 188 18.50 3.25 8.90
C HIS A 188 18.24 2.68 10.30
N HIS A 189 18.98 1.61 10.68
CA HIS A 189 18.72 0.86 11.92
C HIS A 189 18.72 1.76 13.16
N ALA A 190 19.65 2.70 13.30
CA ALA A 190 19.73 3.59 14.46
C ALA A 190 18.49 4.47 14.58
N THR A 191 18.03 5.06 13.47
CA THR A 191 16.81 5.88 13.47
C THR A 191 15.55 5.03 13.70
N ILE A 192 15.48 3.86 13.05
CA ILE A 192 14.35 2.94 13.22
C ILE A 192 14.25 2.47 14.67
N THR A 193 15.34 2.01 15.28
CA THR A 193 15.34 1.54 16.67
C THR A 193 15.04 2.65 17.67
N GLY A 194 15.58 3.85 17.46
CA GLY A 194 15.32 5.02 18.32
C GLY A 194 13.85 5.50 18.26
N GLN A 195 13.23 5.40 17.10
CA GLN A 195 11.85 5.88 16.88
C GLN A 195 10.80 4.75 16.91
N PHE A 196 11.23 3.48 17.00
CA PHE A 196 10.33 2.33 16.87
C PHE A 196 9.21 2.33 17.90
N GLY A 197 9.49 2.77 19.14
CA GLY A 197 8.46 2.85 20.19
C GLY A 197 7.31 3.76 19.80
N LYS A 198 7.62 4.99 19.37
CA LYS A 198 6.62 6.01 19.00
C LYS A 198 5.95 5.69 17.67
N LEU A 199 6.76 5.45 16.62
CA LEU A 199 6.24 5.15 15.29
C LEU A 199 5.55 3.78 15.22
N GLY A 200 6.11 2.77 15.85
CA GLY A 200 5.52 1.43 15.88
C GLY A 200 4.16 1.42 16.57
N LEU A 201 4.01 2.16 17.67
CA LEU A 201 2.72 2.31 18.35
C LEU A 201 1.72 3.07 17.47
N CYS A 202 2.13 4.22 16.91
CA CYS A 202 1.30 5.02 16.01
C CYS A 202 0.81 4.20 14.80
N ILE A 203 1.71 3.47 14.15
CA ILE A 203 1.41 2.63 12.99
C ILE A 203 0.54 1.44 13.37
N SER A 204 0.77 0.82 14.53
CA SER A 204 -0.09 -0.27 15.02
C SER A 204 -1.53 0.20 15.23
N ILE A 205 -1.70 1.38 15.85
CA ILE A 205 -3.02 1.99 16.04
C ILE A 205 -3.64 2.34 14.69
N LEU A 206 -2.87 2.90 13.75
CA LEU A 206 -3.34 3.20 12.40
C LEU A 206 -3.90 1.97 11.70
N ILE A 207 -3.16 0.85 11.71
CA ILE A 207 -3.59 -0.41 11.09
C ILE A 207 -4.85 -0.94 11.78
N LEU A 208 -4.89 -0.96 13.10
CA LEU A 208 -6.04 -1.45 13.85
C LEU A 208 -7.30 -0.59 13.62
N LEU A 209 -7.15 0.74 13.57
CA LEU A 209 -8.25 1.66 13.25
C LEU A 209 -8.71 1.49 11.78
N ALA A 210 -7.77 1.30 10.86
CA ALA A 210 -8.06 1.01 9.45
C ALA A 210 -8.88 -0.29 9.30
N MET A 211 -8.45 -1.36 9.97
CA MET A 211 -9.17 -2.63 10.01
C MET A 211 -10.54 -2.48 10.68
N GLY A 212 -10.61 -1.73 11.78
CA GLY A 212 -11.88 -1.37 12.44
C GLY A 212 -12.81 -0.59 11.52
N GLY A 213 -12.29 0.39 10.77
CA GLY A 213 -12.99 1.11 9.72
C GLY A 213 -13.55 0.17 8.64
N GLY A 214 -12.76 -0.84 8.25
CA GLY A 214 -13.20 -1.91 7.34
C GLY A 214 -14.42 -2.68 7.89
N VAL A 215 -14.44 -2.97 9.20
CA VAL A 215 -15.62 -3.57 9.86
C VAL A 215 -16.83 -2.63 9.80
N VAL A 216 -16.64 -1.35 10.12
CA VAL A 216 -17.73 -0.36 10.12
C VAL A 216 -18.28 -0.17 8.71
N LEU A 217 -17.42 0.05 7.72
CA LEU A 217 -17.82 0.22 6.32
C LEU A 217 -18.53 -1.02 5.77
N SER A 218 -18.05 -2.22 6.08
CA SER A 218 -18.69 -3.45 5.63
C SER A 218 -20.08 -3.65 6.24
N LYS A 219 -20.27 -3.31 7.52
CA LYS A 219 -21.57 -3.37 8.19
C LYS A 219 -22.54 -2.32 7.64
N SER A 220 -22.10 -1.07 7.46
CA SER A 220 -22.91 0.01 6.92
C SER A 220 -23.43 -0.29 5.51
N MET A 221 -22.59 -0.95 4.69
CA MET A 221 -22.94 -1.37 3.32
C MET A 221 -23.64 -2.75 3.27
N ARG A 222 -23.89 -3.38 4.43
CA ARG A 222 -24.52 -4.70 4.57
C ARG A 222 -23.81 -5.80 3.76
N LEU A 223 -22.48 -5.82 3.84
CA LEU A 223 -21.66 -6.79 3.14
C LEU A 223 -21.67 -8.16 3.84
N ASN A 224 -21.50 -9.22 3.06
CA ASN A 224 -21.42 -10.57 3.60
C ASN A 224 -20.06 -10.81 4.31
N ARG A 225 -19.96 -11.93 5.05
CA ARG A 225 -18.76 -12.25 5.85
C ARG A 225 -17.48 -12.37 5.02
N LYS A 226 -17.54 -12.86 3.76
CA LYS A 226 -16.37 -12.98 2.90
C LYS A 226 -15.87 -11.61 2.45
N GLU A 227 -16.81 -10.74 2.02
CA GLU A 227 -16.53 -9.36 1.65
C GLU A 227 -15.97 -8.55 2.83
N GLN A 228 -16.57 -8.70 4.01
CA GLN A 228 -16.08 -8.04 5.23
C GLN A 228 -14.63 -8.42 5.54
N ARG A 229 -14.29 -9.72 5.51
CA ARG A 229 -12.93 -10.20 5.75
C ARG A 229 -11.94 -9.58 4.76
N THR A 230 -12.33 -9.54 3.49
CA THR A 230 -11.52 -8.91 2.44
C THR A 230 -11.32 -7.41 2.70
N LEU A 231 -12.38 -6.65 3.02
CA LEU A 231 -12.25 -5.23 3.31
C LEU A 231 -11.32 -4.95 4.49
N ILE A 232 -11.45 -5.71 5.58
CA ILE A 232 -10.59 -5.57 6.76
C ILE A 232 -9.11 -5.74 6.38
N ILE A 233 -8.81 -6.73 5.55
CA ILE A 233 -7.45 -7.02 5.09
C ILE A 233 -6.97 -5.92 4.14
N GLU A 234 -7.77 -5.58 3.13
CA GLU A 234 -7.40 -4.62 2.09
C GLU A 234 -7.14 -3.21 2.64
N ILE A 235 -7.95 -2.75 3.60
CA ILE A 235 -7.76 -1.42 4.19
C ILE A 235 -6.57 -1.43 5.17
N GLY A 236 -6.31 -2.55 5.84
CA GLY A 236 -5.17 -2.70 6.75
C GLY A 236 -3.84 -2.99 6.07
N MET A 237 -3.82 -3.33 4.79
CA MET A 237 -2.62 -3.77 4.08
C MET A 237 -2.31 -2.87 2.89
N GLN A 238 -1.22 -2.09 3.01
CA GLN A 238 -0.82 -1.12 2.01
C GLN A 238 0.47 -1.53 1.28
N ASN A 239 0.71 -0.95 0.10
CA ASN A 239 1.89 -1.20 -0.71
C ASN A 239 3.11 -0.43 -0.17
N ALA A 240 3.79 -1.02 0.82
CA ALA A 240 4.99 -0.43 1.41
C ALA A 240 6.13 -0.26 0.39
N ALA A 241 6.26 -1.16 -0.60
CA ALA A 241 7.29 -1.04 -1.62
C ALA A 241 7.14 0.25 -2.44
N GLN A 242 5.91 0.63 -2.76
CA GLN A 242 5.63 1.89 -3.45
C GLN A 242 5.96 3.09 -2.57
N ALA A 243 5.52 3.10 -1.31
CA ALA A 243 5.81 4.21 -0.42
C ALA A 243 7.33 4.39 -0.23
N ILE A 244 8.08 3.29 -0.04
CA ILE A 244 9.54 3.31 0.04
C ILE A 244 10.15 3.85 -1.26
N ALA A 245 9.66 3.40 -2.43
CA ALA A 245 10.16 3.85 -3.72
C ALA A 245 9.95 5.35 -3.95
N VAL A 246 8.78 5.88 -3.60
CA VAL A 246 8.46 7.32 -3.71
C VAL A 246 9.33 8.14 -2.76
N ALA A 247 9.44 7.71 -1.49
CA ALA A 247 10.23 8.40 -0.48
C ALA A 247 11.71 8.47 -0.84
N SER A 248 12.27 7.37 -1.35
CA SER A 248 13.70 7.24 -1.64
C SER A 248 14.08 7.68 -3.05
N SER A 249 13.10 7.99 -3.90
CA SER A 249 13.36 8.37 -5.29
C SER A 249 14.07 9.71 -5.39
N PRO A 250 15.19 9.79 -6.14
CA PRO A 250 15.87 11.06 -6.40
C PRO A 250 15.05 12.04 -7.22
N PHE A 251 13.96 11.58 -7.84
CA PHE A 251 13.04 12.41 -8.62
C PHE A 251 11.90 12.99 -7.81
N VAL A 252 11.71 12.53 -6.54
CA VAL A 252 10.61 12.97 -5.66
C VAL A 252 11.19 13.51 -4.36
N PHE A 253 11.27 12.71 -3.30
CA PHE A 253 11.74 13.19 -2.00
C PHE A 253 13.24 13.01 -1.79
N ASN A 254 13.84 12.00 -2.40
CA ASN A 254 15.25 11.61 -2.19
C ASN A 254 15.63 11.51 -0.70
N ASN A 255 14.71 11.05 0.12
CA ASN A 255 14.86 11.05 1.57
C ASN A 255 14.49 9.70 2.19
N GLY A 256 15.50 8.96 2.68
CA GLY A 256 15.30 7.66 3.31
C GLY A 256 14.55 7.73 4.66
N ILE A 257 14.54 8.90 5.35
CA ILE A 257 13.82 9.05 6.61
C ILE A 257 12.31 9.00 6.36
N ILE A 258 11.83 9.60 5.26
CA ILE A 258 10.41 9.52 4.84
C ILE A 258 9.99 8.07 4.57
N ALA A 259 10.91 7.17 4.21
CA ALA A 259 10.62 5.76 3.98
C ALA A 259 10.44 4.95 5.28
N ILE A 260 10.95 5.43 6.43
CA ILE A 260 10.95 4.68 7.69
C ILE A 260 9.54 4.27 8.14
N PRO A 261 8.50 5.14 8.14
CA PRO A 261 7.14 4.72 8.46
C PRO A 261 6.64 3.57 7.58
N ALA A 262 6.95 3.57 6.29
CA ALA A 262 6.54 2.50 5.39
C ALA A 262 7.26 1.17 5.70
N ILE A 263 8.51 1.22 6.13
CA ILE A 263 9.28 0.04 6.56
C ILE A 263 8.66 -0.56 7.82
N ILE A 264 8.38 0.28 8.82
CA ILE A 264 7.74 -0.17 10.08
C ILE A 264 6.33 -0.69 9.79
N TYR A 265 5.58 -0.02 8.91
CA TYR A 265 4.26 -0.47 8.49
C TYR A 265 4.31 -1.86 7.86
N ALA A 266 5.28 -2.11 6.97
CA ALA A 266 5.46 -3.42 6.33
C ALA A 266 5.70 -4.54 7.35
N LEU A 267 6.47 -4.28 8.41
CA LEU A 267 6.72 -5.25 9.48
C LEU A 267 5.46 -5.48 10.32
N VAL A 268 4.86 -4.41 10.80
CA VAL A 268 3.73 -4.45 11.74
C VAL A 268 2.46 -5.00 11.08
N MET A 269 2.15 -4.60 9.84
CA MET A 269 0.94 -5.06 9.14
C MET A 269 0.92 -6.58 8.98
N ASN A 270 2.06 -7.19 8.63
CA ASN A 270 2.12 -8.64 8.47
C ASN A 270 1.85 -9.37 9.77
N VAL A 271 2.39 -8.89 10.90
CA VAL A 271 2.14 -9.47 12.23
C VAL A 271 0.66 -9.35 12.60
N ILE A 272 0.09 -8.16 12.50
CA ILE A 272 -1.32 -7.91 12.85
C ILE A 272 -2.26 -8.76 11.96
N LEU A 273 -2.00 -8.82 10.66
CA LEU A 273 -2.84 -9.60 9.74
C LEU A 273 -2.70 -11.11 9.93
N LEU A 274 -1.51 -11.61 10.27
CA LEU A 274 -1.34 -13.03 10.64
C LEU A 274 -2.14 -13.38 11.91
N ILE A 275 -2.13 -12.51 12.92
CA ILE A 275 -2.97 -12.67 14.12
C ILE A 275 -4.45 -12.66 13.73
N TYR A 276 -4.89 -11.69 12.92
CA TYR A 276 -6.27 -11.61 12.47
C TYR A 276 -6.72 -12.89 11.75
N VAL A 277 -5.92 -13.36 10.78
CA VAL A 277 -6.21 -14.61 10.04
C VAL A 277 -6.24 -15.82 10.99
N GLY A 278 -5.34 -15.87 11.97
CA GLY A 278 -5.34 -16.91 13.00
C GLY A 278 -6.63 -16.94 13.81
N VAL A 279 -7.12 -15.76 14.23
CA VAL A 279 -8.40 -15.63 14.95
C VAL A 279 -9.58 -16.06 14.08
N VAL A 280 -9.63 -15.58 12.82
CA VAL A 280 -10.71 -15.93 11.87
C VAL A 280 -10.77 -17.43 11.59
N LYS A 281 -9.62 -18.12 11.55
CA LYS A 281 -9.58 -19.59 11.38
C LYS A 281 -10.10 -20.35 12.59
N ARG A 282 -9.96 -19.83 13.81
CA ARG A 282 -10.42 -20.46 15.04
C ARG A 282 -11.92 -20.30 15.30
N GLN A 283 -12.58 -19.32 14.69
CA GLN A 283 -14.00 -19.06 14.84
C GLN A 283 -14.89 -20.02 13.99
N ARG A 284 -14.39 -21.21 13.80
CA ARG A 284 -15.12 -22.36 13.22
C ARG A 284 -15.60 -23.30 14.34
#